data_680c981fbb223fda29ad2dddfe187a5a
#
_entry.id   680c981fbb223fda29ad2dddfe187a5a
#
_cell.length_a   1.000
_cell.length_b   1.000
_cell.length_c   1.000
_cell.angle_alpha   90.00
_cell.angle_beta   90.00
_cell.angle_gamma   90.00
#
_symmetry.space_group_name_H-M   'P 1'
#
loop_
_entity.id
_entity.type
_entity.pdbx_description
1 polymer ?
#
loop_
_entity_poly.entity_id
_entity_poly.type
_entity_poly.pdbx_seq_one_letter_code
_entity_poly.pdbx_strand_id
1 'polypeptide(L)'
;MSHDPTVDSTSHQTTPRQIPLPNGASPAAASPAQSKGCRNLLLGCGCLTAVGFVIAIVGSYWVVSNWRFLAAETGSLFIKRAIRELRIPAEQRQRIDRRLDQLAQQYADGDLSDEQLGQILKGISESPLLPAGSALVVERQYLDQSGLDTDEKEAARREIQRFAYGSLDESIPPDTVNAVLDTIRDRESPEGQRTFRQTLTDDELRGFVVAATEAADAAGVPTEVPEINFADEFDKAVDEALAPGTRNP
;
A
#
# COMPACT_ATOMS: atom_id res chain seq x y z
N MET A 1 -20.64 -0.39 -52.57
CA MET A 1 -19.36 0.10 -53.09
C MET A 1 -18.29 -0.25 -52.09
N SER A 2 -17.58 -1.32 -52.44
CA SER A 2 -16.51 -1.94 -51.65
C SER A 2 -15.25 -1.08 -51.78
N HIS A 3 -14.52 -0.93 -50.68
CA HIS A 3 -13.08 -0.71 -50.71
C HIS A 3 -12.43 -1.38 -49.48
N ASP A 4 -11.75 -2.43 -49.80
CA ASP A 4 -10.82 -3.18 -49.00
C ASP A 4 -9.41 -2.62 -49.24
N PRO A 5 -8.59 -2.31 -48.22
CA PRO A 5 -7.16 -2.21 -48.39
C PRO A 5 -6.43 -3.37 -47.74
N THR A 6 -5.94 -4.24 -48.57
CA THR A 6 -4.92 -5.25 -48.37
C THR A 6 -3.66 -4.66 -47.75
N VAL A 7 -3.27 -5.09 -46.54
CA VAL A 7 -1.97 -4.78 -45.94
C VAL A 7 -0.99 -5.88 -46.27
N ASP A 8 0.01 -5.48 -47.05
CA ASP A 8 1.13 -6.29 -47.54
C ASP A 8 2.15 -6.55 -46.43
N SER A 9 2.34 -7.82 -46.07
CA SER A 9 3.31 -8.27 -45.06
C SER A 9 4.65 -8.57 -45.74
N THR A 10 5.55 -7.61 -45.75
CA THR A 10 6.92 -7.82 -46.23
C THR A 10 7.80 -8.34 -45.09
N SER A 11 8.03 -9.64 -45.10
CA SER A 11 8.98 -10.35 -44.24
C SER A 11 10.41 -10.06 -44.70
N HIS A 12 11.16 -9.28 -43.96
CA HIS A 12 12.60 -9.17 -44.13
C HIS A 12 13.31 -10.32 -43.40
N GLN A 13 13.67 -11.36 -44.15
CA GLN A 13 14.63 -12.38 -43.74
C GLN A 13 16.04 -11.80 -43.72
N THR A 14 16.61 -11.62 -42.53
CA THR A 14 18.02 -11.25 -42.39
C THR A 14 18.85 -12.53 -42.33
N THR A 15 19.58 -12.78 -43.43
CA THR A 15 20.55 -13.89 -43.55
C THR A 15 21.75 -13.66 -42.61
N PRO A 16 22.19 -14.70 -41.86
CA PRO A 16 23.37 -14.55 -41.03
C PRO A 16 24.65 -14.59 -41.89
N ARG A 17 25.44 -13.56 -41.75
CA ARG A 17 26.75 -13.40 -42.43
C ARG A 17 27.77 -14.32 -41.78
N GLN A 18 28.21 -15.37 -42.50
CA GLN A 18 29.31 -16.24 -42.09
C GLN A 18 30.64 -15.47 -42.14
N ILE A 19 31.33 -15.43 -41.01
CA ILE A 19 32.68 -14.91 -40.88
C ILE A 19 33.66 -16.06 -41.16
N PRO A 20 34.64 -15.90 -42.07
CA PRO A 20 35.65 -16.94 -42.34
C PRO A 20 36.63 -17.09 -41.19
N LEU A 21 36.89 -18.31 -40.73
CA LEU A 21 37.91 -18.66 -39.79
C LEU A 21 39.29 -18.59 -40.46
N PRO A 22 40.33 -17.94 -39.86
CA PRO A 22 41.70 -18.07 -40.35
C PRO A 22 42.30 -19.40 -39.91
N ASN A 23 42.81 -20.11 -40.88
CA ASN A 23 43.58 -21.35 -40.72
C ASN A 23 44.96 -21.10 -40.07
N GLY A 24 45.29 -21.93 -39.09
CA GLY A 24 46.64 -22.51 -38.97
C GLY A 24 47.64 -21.67 -38.19
N ALA A 25 47.80 -22.00 -36.90
CA ALA A 25 49.09 -21.91 -36.23
C ALA A 25 49.27 -23.09 -35.28
N SER A 26 50.28 -23.89 -35.54
CA SER A 26 50.70 -25.03 -34.73
C SER A 26 50.99 -24.66 -33.29
N PRO A 27 50.70 -25.52 -32.30
CA PRO A 27 50.99 -25.25 -30.92
C PRO A 27 52.48 -25.49 -30.64
N ALA A 28 53.19 -24.38 -30.35
CA ALA A 28 54.50 -24.45 -29.70
C ALA A 28 54.32 -24.88 -28.25
N ALA A 29 54.99 -25.94 -27.84
CA ALA A 29 55.03 -26.44 -26.49
C ALA A 29 55.59 -25.36 -25.53
N ALA A 30 54.68 -24.76 -24.75
CA ALA A 30 55.08 -23.88 -23.68
C ALA A 30 55.21 -24.67 -22.38
N SER A 31 56.41 -24.69 -21.84
CA SER A 31 56.76 -25.25 -20.52
C SER A 31 55.88 -24.64 -19.41
N PRO A 32 55.48 -25.41 -18.39
CA PRO A 32 54.69 -24.88 -17.29
C PRO A 32 55.54 -23.98 -16.39
N ALA A 33 55.42 -22.67 -16.58
CA ALA A 33 55.91 -21.72 -15.61
C ALA A 33 55.05 -21.85 -14.34
N GLN A 34 55.60 -22.44 -13.29
CA GLN A 34 54.98 -22.50 -11.95
C GLN A 34 54.84 -21.07 -11.41
N SER A 35 53.66 -20.49 -11.59
CA SER A 35 53.33 -19.21 -10.98
C SER A 35 53.02 -19.39 -9.48
N LYS A 36 54.01 -19.10 -8.63
CA LYS A 36 53.86 -19.04 -7.16
C LYS A 36 52.91 -17.92 -6.70
N GLY A 37 52.32 -17.17 -7.64
CA GLY A 37 51.41 -16.02 -7.36
C GLY A 37 49.98 -16.38 -7.03
N CYS A 38 49.41 -17.52 -7.52
CA CYS A 38 47.99 -17.84 -7.33
C CYS A 38 47.62 -18.36 -5.94
N ARG A 39 48.59 -18.84 -5.15
CA ARG A 39 48.31 -19.41 -3.82
C ARG A 39 47.96 -18.37 -2.79
N ASN A 40 48.47 -17.13 -2.92
CA ASN A 40 48.12 -16.02 -2.01
C ASN A 40 46.83 -15.33 -2.40
N LEU A 41 46.41 -15.37 -3.67
CA LEU A 41 45.15 -14.82 -4.13
C LEU A 41 43.96 -15.68 -3.70
N LEU A 42 44.12 -17.01 -3.70
CA LEU A 42 43.10 -17.96 -3.21
C LEU A 42 42.88 -17.87 -1.69
N LEU A 43 43.95 -17.63 -0.91
CA LEU A 43 43.83 -17.42 0.54
C LEU A 43 43.16 -16.09 0.89
N GLY A 44 43.38 -15.01 0.14
CA GLY A 44 42.74 -13.72 0.36
C GLY A 44 41.26 -13.71 0.00
N CYS A 45 40.86 -14.39 -1.08
CA CYS A 45 39.48 -14.49 -1.49
C CYS A 45 38.65 -15.39 -0.55
N GLY A 46 39.25 -16.48 -0.03
CA GLY A 46 38.62 -17.37 0.93
C GLY A 46 38.32 -16.73 2.29
N CYS A 47 39.17 -15.83 2.77
CA CYS A 47 38.94 -15.09 4.01
C CYS A 47 37.79 -14.08 3.87
N LEU A 48 37.68 -13.37 2.74
CA LEU A 48 36.60 -12.39 2.52
C LEU A 48 35.26 -13.08 2.40
N THR A 49 35.18 -14.24 1.73
CA THR A 49 33.93 -15.02 1.65
C THR A 49 33.54 -15.61 2.99
N ALA A 50 34.50 -16.10 3.79
CA ALA A 50 34.23 -16.60 5.13
C ALA A 50 33.72 -15.50 6.08
N VAL A 51 34.36 -14.32 6.06
CA VAL A 51 33.92 -13.15 6.83
C VAL A 51 32.53 -12.70 6.37
N GLY A 52 32.27 -12.61 5.06
CA GLY A 52 30.95 -12.29 4.50
C GLY A 52 29.88 -13.28 4.94
N PHE A 53 30.21 -14.58 4.96
CA PHE A 53 29.29 -15.62 5.41
C PHE A 53 28.98 -15.54 6.92
N VAL A 54 29.98 -15.25 7.75
CA VAL A 54 29.78 -15.03 9.19
C VAL A 54 28.92 -13.81 9.44
N ILE A 55 29.15 -12.68 8.73
CA ILE A 55 28.31 -11.48 8.83
C ILE A 55 26.88 -11.78 8.38
N ALA A 56 26.69 -12.56 7.31
CA ALA A 56 25.36 -12.95 6.83
C ALA A 56 24.64 -13.82 7.87
N ILE A 57 25.31 -14.79 8.49
CA ILE A 57 24.70 -15.64 9.54
C ILE A 57 24.36 -14.81 10.78
N VAL A 58 25.29 -14.00 11.28
CA VAL A 58 25.06 -13.15 12.46
C VAL A 58 23.98 -12.12 12.17
N GLY A 59 24.00 -11.49 10.99
CA GLY A 59 22.97 -10.56 10.54
C GLY A 59 21.60 -11.22 10.43
N SER A 60 21.52 -12.41 9.82
CA SER A 60 20.27 -13.17 9.73
C SER A 60 19.75 -13.58 11.11
N TYR A 61 20.62 -14.05 11.98
CA TYR A 61 20.23 -14.39 13.35
C TYR A 61 19.72 -13.17 14.11
N TRP A 62 20.40 -12.01 13.96
CA TRP A 62 19.96 -10.77 14.59
C TRP A 62 18.60 -10.30 14.06
N VAL A 63 18.37 -10.34 12.75
CA VAL A 63 17.09 -10.02 12.14
C VAL A 63 15.98 -10.96 12.64
N VAL A 64 16.26 -12.28 12.66
CA VAL A 64 15.29 -13.28 13.15
C VAL A 64 15.01 -13.12 14.64
N SER A 65 16.00 -12.77 15.46
CA SER A 65 15.80 -12.57 16.90
C SER A 65 15.13 -11.22 17.24
N ASN A 66 15.22 -10.22 16.37
CA ASN A 66 14.66 -8.88 16.56
C ASN A 66 13.54 -8.54 15.56
N TRP A 67 12.98 -9.54 14.88
CA TRP A 67 12.00 -9.31 13.82
C TRP A 67 10.74 -8.57 14.32
N ARG A 68 10.31 -8.83 15.55
CA ARG A 68 9.16 -8.15 16.17
C ARG A 68 9.41 -6.67 16.33
N PHE A 69 10.59 -6.28 16.80
CA PHE A 69 10.98 -4.88 16.91
C PHE A 69 10.99 -4.19 15.54
N LEU A 70 11.61 -4.83 14.54
CA LEU A 70 11.65 -4.30 13.17
C LEU A 70 10.25 -4.19 12.54
N ALA A 71 9.41 -5.20 12.75
CA ALA A 71 8.04 -5.21 12.26
C ALA A 71 7.19 -4.12 12.93
N ALA A 72 7.32 -3.96 14.25
CA ALA A 72 6.61 -2.93 15.01
C ALA A 72 6.99 -1.51 14.55
N GLU A 73 8.28 -1.24 14.41
CA GLU A 73 8.77 0.08 14.00
C GLU A 73 8.35 0.42 12.57
N THR A 74 8.57 -0.51 11.62
CA THR A 74 8.20 -0.29 10.21
C THR A 74 6.69 -0.17 10.03
N GLY A 75 5.91 -1.04 10.68
CA GLY A 75 4.45 -1.04 10.60
C GLY A 75 3.84 0.25 11.15
N SER A 76 4.30 0.70 12.33
CA SER A 76 3.81 1.93 12.94
C SER A 76 4.09 3.17 12.10
N LEU A 77 5.28 3.25 11.48
CA LEU A 77 5.65 4.36 10.59
C LEU A 77 4.75 4.43 9.35
N PHE A 78 4.43 3.28 8.77
CA PHE A 78 3.55 3.20 7.60
C PHE A 78 2.13 3.69 7.92
N ILE A 79 1.55 3.19 9.02
CA ILE A 79 0.21 3.58 9.47
C ILE A 79 0.17 5.09 9.84
N LYS A 80 1.16 5.59 10.57
CA LYS A 80 1.27 7.01 10.91
C LYS A 80 1.39 7.90 9.69
N ARG A 81 2.04 7.41 8.61
CA ARG A 81 2.11 8.15 7.35
C ARG A 81 0.73 8.22 6.70
N ALA A 82 -0.01 7.12 6.65
CA ALA A 82 -1.37 7.09 6.11
C ALA A 82 -2.32 8.02 6.88
N ILE A 83 -2.26 8.00 8.23
CA ILE A 83 -3.08 8.87 9.09
C ILE A 83 -2.75 10.35 8.89
N ARG A 84 -1.50 10.71 8.61
CA ARG A 84 -1.10 12.10 8.31
C ARG A 84 -1.72 12.64 7.02
N GLU A 85 -2.13 11.77 6.13
CA GLU A 85 -2.81 12.15 4.89
C GLU A 85 -4.29 12.45 5.11
N LEU A 86 -4.87 11.99 6.22
CA LEU A 86 -6.25 12.30 6.59
C LEU A 86 -6.36 13.71 7.22
N ARG A 87 -7.43 14.42 6.90
CA ARG A 87 -7.78 15.70 7.53
C ARG A 87 -8.51 15.48 8.84
N ILE A 88 -7.81 14.94 9.82
CA ILE A 88 -8.33 14.81 11.18
C ILE A 88 -7.67 15.85 12.09
N PRO A 89 -8.36 16.33 13.14
CA PRO A 89 -7.82 17.25 14.11
C PRO A 89 -6.49 16.76 14.70
N ALA A 90 -5.60 17.70 14.99
CA ALA A 90 -4.27 17.38 15.51
C ALA A 90 -4.34 16.58 16.83
N GLU A 91 -5.33 16.85 17.66
CA GLU A 91 -5.56 16.14 18.91
C GLU A 91 -5.93 14.67 18.70
N GLN A 92 -6.88 14.40 17.80
CA GLN A 92 -7.26 13.04 17.44
C GLN A 92 -6.08 12.27 16.85
N ARG A 93 -5.30 12.93 15.95
CA ARG A 93 -4.10 12.34 15.37
C ARG A 93 -3.07 11.94 16.42
N GLN A 94 -2.79 12.85 17.38
CA GLN A 94 -1.87 12.56 18.49
C GLN A 94 -2.36 11.40 19.37
N ARG A 95 -3.67 11.27 19.54
CA ARG A 95 -4.27 10.16 20.30
C ARG A 95 -4.05 8.83 19.58
N ILE A 96 -4.33 8.78 18.27
CA ILE A 96 -4.09 7.58 17.45
C ILE A 96 -2.59 7.25 17.42
N ASP A 97 -1.70 8.24 17.23
CA ASP A 97 -0.26 8.03 17.25
C ASP A 97 0.22 7.41 18.56
N ARG A 98 -0.26 7.92 19.71
CA ARG A 98 0.08 7.34 21.04
C ARG A 98 -0.42 5.91 21.17
N ARG A 99 -1.63 5.60 20.69
CA ARG A 99 -2.18 4.24 20.75
C ARG A 99 -1.37 3.28 19.89
N LEU A 100 -0.98 3.71 18.68
CA LEU A 100 -0.09 2.94 17.81
C LEU A 100 1.28 2.68 18.43
N ASP A 101 1.88 3.70 19.08
CA ASP A 101 3.15 3.53 19.78
C ASP A 101 3.04 2.52 20.93
N GLN A 102 1.95 2.55 21.71
CA GLN A 102 1.70 1.58 22.75
C GLN A 102 1.56 0.15 22.21
N LEU A 103 0.81 -0.04 21.12
CA LEU A 103 0.66 -1.34 20.48
C LEU A 103 1.99 -1.85 19.91
N ALA A 104 2.76 -0.98 19.26
CA ALA A 104 4.08 -1.31 18.75
C ALA A 104 5.05 -1.72 19.86
N GLN A 105 5.03 -0.99 20.99
CA GLN A 105 5.85 -1.33 22.16
C GLN A 105 5.43 -2.67 22.77
N GLN A 106 4.12 -2.89 23.02
CA GLN A 106 3.62 -4.15 23.55
C GLN A 106 3.98 -5.34 22.67
N TYR A 107 3.94 -5.15 21.35
CA TYR A 107 4.34 -6.17 20.39
C TYR A 107 5.85 -6.43 20.42
N ALA A 108 6.67 -5.39 20.48
CA ALA A 108 8.13 -5.51 20.61
C ALA A 108 8.56 -6.20 21.90
N ASP A 109 7.89 -5.90 23.01
CA ASP A 109 8.15 -6.47 24.35
C ASP A 109 7.61 -7.90 24.48
N GLY A 110 6.75 -8.35 23.57
CA GLY A 110 6.14 -9.67 23.56
C GLY A 110 4.87 -9.78 24.40
N ASP A 111 4.36 -8.66 24.92
CA ASP A 111 3.09 -8.60 25.67
C ASP A 111 1.89 -8.75 24.72
N LEU A 112 2.05 -8.39 23.45
CA LEU A 112 1.09 -8.61 22.37
C LEU A 112 1.60 -9.74 21.48
N SER A 113 0.78 -10.79 21.31
CA SER A 113 1.12 -11.93 20.43
C SER A 113 0.91 -11.61 18.96
N ASP A 114 1.52 -12.42 18.07
CA ASP A 114 1.32 -12.32 16.61
C ASP A 114 -0.15 -12.51 16.22
N GLU A 115 -0.84 -13.40 16.93
CA GLU A 115 -2.27 -13.68 16.74
C GLU A 115 -3.13 -12.45 17.11
N GLN A 116 -2.84 -11.83 18.25
CA GLN A 116 -3.55 -10.62 18.70
C GLN A 116 -3.30 -9.45 17.76
N LEU A 117 -2.05 -9.27 17.31
CA LEU A 117 -1.74 -8.25 16.29
C LEU A 117 -2.52 -8.51 14.99
N GLY A 118 -2.59 -9.78 14.54
CA GLY A 118 -3.39 -10.19 13.40
C GLY A 118 -4.88 -9.88 13.57
N GLN A 119 -5.43 -10.11 14.77
CA GLN A 119 -6.82 -9.78 15.11
C GLN A 119 -7.07 -8.28 15.09
N ILE A 120 -6.16 -7.46 15.62
CA ILE A 120 -6.24 -6.00 15.56
C ILE A 120 -6.24 -5.51 14.11
N LEU A 121 -5.29 -5.98 13.30
CA LEU A 121 -5.21 -5.60 11.89
C LEU A 121 -6.47 -6.01 11.11
N LYS A 122 -6.97 -7.21 11.37
CA LYS A 122 -8.23 -7.70 10.81
C LYS A 122 -9.40 -6.83 11.26
N GLY A 123 -9.53 -6.56 12.57
CA GLY A 123 -10.58 -5.71 13.12
C GLY A 123 -10.60 -4.32 12.51
N ILE A 124 -9.43 -3.68 12.38
CA ILE A 124 -9.31 -2.37 11.70
C ILE A 124 -9.68 -2.48 10.22
N SER A 125 -9.25 -3.55 9.53
CA SER A 125 -9.53 -3.73 8.09
C SER A 125 -11.01 -4.01 7.79
N GLU A 126 -11.71 -4.65 8.72
CA GLU A 126 -13.14 -4.96 8.63
C GLU A 126 -14.03 -3.84 9.23
N SER A 127 -13.42 -2.88 9.93
CA SER A 127 -14.16 -1.77 10.52
C SER A 127 -14.58 -0.72 9.47
N PRO A 128 -15.63 0.05 9.74
CA PRO A 128 -16.06 1.15 8.86
C PRO A 128 -15.07 2.32 8.81
N LEU A 129 -13.99 2.30 9.61
CA LEU A 129 -12.93 3.30 9.62
C LEU A 129 -12.24 3.45 8.26
N LEU A 130 -11.92 2.32 7.59
CA LEU A 130 -11.22 2.38 6.31
C LEU A 130 -12.05 2.99 5.18
N PRO A 131 -13.31 2.57 4.95
CA PRO A 131 -14.14 3.22 3.95
C PRO A 131 -14.45 4.68 4.27
N ALA A 132 -14.74 5.03 5.54
CA ALA A 132 -14.94 6.41 5.96
C ALA A 132 -13.68 7.28 5.77
N GLY A 133 -12.52 6.78 6.19
CA GLY A 133 -11.23 7.43 5.95
C GLY A 133 -10.92 7.58 4.47
N SER A 134 -11.25 6.57 3.65
CA SER A 134 -11.11 6.62 2.19
C SER A 134 -11.91 7.74 1.56
N ALA A 135 -13.14 7.98 2.02
CA ALA A 135 -13.97 9.10 1.55
C ALA A 135 -13.30 10.45 1.85
N LEU A 136 -12.69 10.61 3.05
CA LEU A 136 -11.98 11.86 3.39
C LEU A 136 -10.67 12.05 2.62
N VAL A 137 -10.02 10.99 2.17
CA VAL A 137 -8.86 11.10 1.26
C VAL A 137 -9.25 11.77 -0.04
N VAL A 138 -10.47 11.53 -0.55
CA VAL A 138 -10.99 12.17 -1.77
C VAL A 138 -11.00 13.69 -1.65
N GLU A 139 -11.39 14.22 -0.50
CA GLU A 139 -11.40 15.66 -0.25
C GLU A 139 -10.01 16.28 -0.47
N ARG A 140 -8.99 15.68 0.11
CA ARG A 140 -7.62 16.20 0.03
C ARG A 140 -6.95 15.93 -1.30
N GLN A 141 -7.10 14.72 -1.82
CA GLN A 141 -6.36 14.27 -2.99
C GLN A 141 -6.93 14.86 -4.28
N TYR A 142 -8.25 15.01 -4.36
CA TYR A 142 -8.92 15.41 -5.59
C TYR A 142 -9.63 16.77 -5.46
N LEU A 143 -10.46 16.95 -4.42
CA LEU A 143 -11.28 18.15 -4.30
C LEU A 143 -10.45 19.43 -4.14
N ASP A 144 -9.42 19.40 -3.31
CA ASP A 144 -8.55 20.57 -3.10
C ASP A 144 -7.81 20.97 -4.39
N GLN A 145 -7.47 19.99 -5.24
CA GLN A 145 -6.70 20.19 -6.47
C GLN A 145 -7.57 20.37 -7.71
N SER A 146 -8.89 20.19 -7.61
CA SER A 146 -9.84 20.30 -8.72
C SER A 146 -9.97 21.75 -9.24
N GLY A 147 -10.48 21.88 -10.45
CA GLY A 147 -10.87 23.15 -11.06
C GLY A 147 -12.23 23.67 -10.62
N LEU A 148 -12.92 23.03 -9.66
CA LEU A 148 -14.22 23.45 -9.17
C LEU A 148 -14.13 24.81 -8.48
N ASP A 149 -15.20 25.61 -8.54
CA ASP A 149 -15.25 26.87 -7.82
C ASP A 149 -15.36 26.68 -6.29
N THR A 150 -15.24 27.77 -5.52
CA THR A 150 -15.21 27.70 -4.07
C THR A 150 -16.52 27.17 -3.49
N ASP A 151 -17.65 27.62 -4.02
CA ASP A 151 -18.98 27.23 -3.50
C ASP A 151 -19.25 25.76 -3.79
N GLU A 152 -18.85 25.31 -4.99
CA GLU A 152 -18.95 23.90 -5.41
C GLU A 152 -18.05 22.99 -4.55
N LYS A 153 -16.81 23.44 -4.26
CA LYS A 153 -15.91 22.71 -3.36
C LYS A 153 -16.46 22.60 -1.94
N GLU A 154 -17.05 23.67 -1.41
CA GLU A 154 -17.66 23.64 -0.06
C GLU A 154 -18.87 22.73 -0.01
N ALA A 155 -19.73 22.74 -1.04
CA ALA A 155 -20.85 21.84 -1.15
C ALA A 155 -20.38 20.37 -1.23
N ALA A 156 -19.42 20.08 -2.12
CA ALA A 156 -18.84 18.75 -2.26
C ALA A 156 -18.20 18.24 -0.95
N ARG A 157 -17.50 19.11 -0.23
CA ARG A 157 -16.89 18.78 1.07
C ARG A 157 -17.94 18.34 2.09
N ARG A 158 -19.05 19.07 2.19
CA ARG A 158 -20.16 18.69 3.10
C ARG A 158 -20.74 17.32 2.75
N GLU A 159 -20.95 17.05 1.47
CA GLU A 159 -21.51 15.76 1.04
C GLU A 159 -20.53 14.60 1.26
N ILE A 160 -19.22 14.81 1.01
CA ILE A 160 -18.17 13.82 1.31
C ILE A 160 -18.12 13.51 2.82
N GLN A 161 -18.19 14.53 3.67
CA GLN A 161 -18.20 14.35 5.13
C GLN A 161 -19.45 13.64 5.60
N ARG A 162 -20.60 13.97 5.01
CA ARG A 162 -21.88 13.30 5.27
C ARG A 162 -21.82 11.83 4.88
N PHE A 163 -21.29 11.51 3.71
CA PHE A 163 -21.08 10.13 3.25
C PHE A 163 -20.10 9.37 4.16
N ALA A 164 -18.99 10.00 4.54
CA ALA A 164 -18.03 9.42 5.47
C ALA A 164 -18.65 9.12 6.84
N TYR A 165 -19.47 10.04 7.35
CA TYR A 165 -20.22 9.84 8.59
C TYR A 165 -21.19 8.65 8.48
N GLY A 166 -22.01 8.61 7.45
CA GLY A 166 -22.95 7.50 7.24
C GLY A 166 -22.27 6.15 6.99
N SER A 167 -21.06 6.18 6.43
CA SER A 167 -20.22 4.98 6.31
C SER A 167 -19.70 4.51 7.67
N LEU A 168 -19.26 5.44 8.53
CA LEU A 168 -18.73 5.12 9.86
C LEU A 168 -19.83 4.68 10.84
N ASP A 169 -20.99 5.32 10.79
CA ASP A 169 -22.18 5.02 11.59
C ASP A 169 -22.93 3.76 11.09
N GLU A 170 -22.43 3.14 10.03
CA GLU A 170 -23.03 1.97 9.37
C GLU A 170 -24.48 2.18 8.88
N SER A 171 -24.97 3.42 8.84
CA SER A 171 -26.26 3.75 8.25
C SER A 171 -26.27 3.53 6.74
N ILE A 172 -25.13 3.74 6.06
CA ILE A 172 -24.95 3.37 4.65
C ILE A 172 -24.41 1.93 4.59
N PRO A 173 -25.09 0.99 3.93
CA PRO A 173 -24.63 -0.39 3.82
C PRO A 173 -23.22 -0.49 3.20
N PRO A 174 -22.33 -1.39 3.68
CA PRO A 174 -20.95 -1.52 3.19
C PRO A 174 -20.84 -1.75 1.68
N ASP A 175 -21.78 -2.50 1.08
CA ASP A 175 -21.81 -2.72 -0.37
C ASP A 175 -22.07 -1.43 -1.14
N THR A 176 -22.95 -0.56 -0.61
CA THR A 176 -23.24 0.76 -1.19
C THR A 176 -22.00 1.67 -1.07
N VAL A 177 -21.37 1.69 0.11
CA VAL A 177 -20.12 2.44 0.31
C VAL A 177 -19.05 2.00 -0.67
N ASN A 178 -18.84 0.69 -0.83
CA ASN A 178 -17.88 0.15 -1.80
C ASN A 178 -18.24 0.52 -3.24
N ALA A 179 -19.51 0.46 -3.63
CA ALA A 179 -19.95 0.84 -4.97
C ALA A 179 -19.64 2.31 -5.28
N VAL A 180 -19.86 3.22 -4.32
CA VAL A 180 -19.51 4.64 -4.47
C VAL A 180 -18.00 4.81 -4.61
N LEU A 181 -17.20 4.19 -3.72
CA LEU A 181 -15.74 4.27 -3.78
C LEU A 181 -15.16 3.64 -5.05
N ASP A 182 -15.80 2.62 -5.62
CA ASP A 182 -15.36 1.97 -6.87
C ASP A 182 -15.46 2.91 -8.09
N THR A 183 -16.22 4.00 -8.02
CA THR A 183 -16.27 5.01 -9.08
C THR A 183 -14.95 5.75 -9.29
N ILE A 184 -14.12 5.81 -8.24
CA ILE A 184 -12.83 6.51 -8.21
C ILE A 184 -11.62 5.56 -8.09
N ARG A 185 -11.86 4.24 -8.01
CA ARG A 185 -10.80 3.23 -7.98
C ARG A 185 -10.33 2.85 -9.37
N ASP A 186 -9.08 2.43 -9.45
CA ASP A 186 -8.53 1.85 -10.67
C ASP A 186 -9.06 0.42 -10.83
N ARG A 187 -9.64 0.12 -12.00
CA ARG A 187 -10.21 -1.19 -12.31
C ARG A 187 -9.16 -2.20 -12.80
N GLU A 188 -7.99 -1.71 -13.16
CA GLU A 188 -6.97 -2.49 -13.87
C GLU A 188 -5.68 -2.72 -13.07
N SER A 189 -5.73 -2.69 -11.73
CA SER A 189 -4.53 -3.07 -10.97
C SER A 189 -4.16 -4.53 -11.24
N PRO A 190 -2.97 -4.82 -11.81
CA PRO A 190 -2.54 -6.19 -12.16
C PRO A 190 -2.46 -7.13 -10.96
N GLU A 191 -2.41 -6.58 -9.76
CA GLU A 191 -2.25 -7.30 -8.50
C GLU A 191 -3.57 -7.55 -7.77
N GLY A 192 -4.71 -7.19 -8.36
CA GLY A 192 -6.02 -7.30 -7.73
C GLY A 192 -6.24 -6.33 -6.56
N GLN A 193 -5.29 -5.43 -6.32
CA GLN A 193 -5.42 -4.38 -5.31
C GLN A 193 -6.30 -3.25 -5.85
N ARG A 194 -7.32 -2.88 -5.08
CA ARG A 194 -8.18 -1.75 -5.41
C ARG A 194 -7.51 -0.45 -4.96
N THR A 195 -6.70 0.14 -5.83
CA THR A 195 -6.05 1.44 -5.57
C THR A 195 -6.91 2.58 -6.11
N PHE A 196 -6.81 3.75 -5.48
CA PHE A 196 -7.43 4.95 -6.03
C PHE A 196 -6.66 5.44 -7.24
N ARG A 197 -7.37 5.97 -8.24
CA ARG A 197 -6.76 6.60 -9.42
C ARG A 197 -5.88 7.76 -8.97
N GLN A 198 -4.79 8.00 -9.67
CA GLN A 198 -3.87 9.09 -9.31
C GLN A 198 -4.50 10.47 -9.52
N THR A 199 -5.35 10.60 -10.53
CA THR A 199 -6.03 11.85 -10.89
C THR A 199 -7.48 11.57 -11.26
N LEU A 200 -8.36 12.51 -10.94
CA LEU A 200 -9.75 12.55 -11.40
C LEU A 200 -9.96 13.84 -12.19
N THR A 201 -10.76 13.78 -13.21
CA THR A 201 -11.31 14.98 -13.85
C THR A 201 -12.37 15.61 -12.95
N ASP A 202 -12.67 16.90 -13.16
CA ASP A 202 -13.72 17.59 -12.41
C ASP A 202 -15.09 16.92 -12.58
N ASP A 203 -15.39 16.37 -13.75
CA ASP A 203 -16.65 15.67 -14.01
C ASP A 203 -16.71 14.31 -13.28
N GLU A 204 -15.62 13.58 -13.23
CA GLU A 204 -15.54 12.32 -12.43
C GLU A 204 -15.67 12.60 -10.95
N LEU A 205 -15.08 13.69 -10.46
CA LEU A 205 -15.23 14.10 -9.07
C LEU A 205 -16.67 14.50 -8.76
N ARG A 206 -17.35 15.25 -9.64
CA ARG A 206 -18.80 15.53 -9.52
C ARG A 206 -19.61 14.25 -9.50
N GLY A 207 -19.30 13.29 -10.37
CA GLY A 207 -19.95 11.98 -10.40
C GLY A 207 -19.83 11.24 -9.07
N PHE A 208 -18.64 11.25 -8.47
CA PHE A 208 -18.44 10.69 -7.13
C PHE A 208 -19.26 11.41 -6.06
N VAL A 209 -19.25 12.74 -6.04
CA VAL A 209 -20.04 13.54 -5.06
C VAL A 209 -21.52 13.26 -5.19
N VAL A 210 -22.05 13.18 -6.42
CA VAL A 210 -23.46 12.82 -6.66
C VAL A 210 -23.77 11.44 -6.11
N ALA A 211 -22.95 10.43 -6.41
CA ALA A 211 -23.16 9.08 -5.90
C ALA A 211 -23.09 9.00 -4.35
N ALA A 212 -22.17 9.76 -3.74
CA ALA A 212 -22.04 9.87 -2.30
C ALA A 212 -23.28 10.53 -1.67
N THR A 213 -23.80 11.60 -2.29
CA THR A 213 -25.02 12.29 -1.85
C THR A 213 -26.24 11.36 -1.94
N GLU A 214 -26.42 10.68 -3.07
CA GLU A 214 -27.52 9.72 -3.27
C GLU A 214 -27.49 8.59 -2.24
N ALA A 215 -26.30 8.06 -1.94
CA ALA A 215 -26.12 7.03 -0.93
C ALA A 215 -26.49 7.53 0.48
N ALA A 216 -26.06 8.74 0.83
CA ALA A 216 -26.38 9.36 2.12
C ALA A 216 -27.87 9.70 2.25
N ASP A 217 -28.51 10.19 1.18
CA ASP A 217 -29.95 10.47 1.13
C ASP A 217 -30.77 9.20 1.28
N ALA A 218 -30.43 8.15 0.54
CA ALA A 218 -31.11 6.86 0.60
C ALA A 218 -31.01 6.21 1.99
N ALA A 219 -29.92 6.45 2.71
CA ALA A 219 -29.70 5.99 4.07
C ALA A 219 -30.31 6.91 5.14
N GLY A 220 -30.85 8.07 4.76
CA GLY A 220 -31.42 9.05 5.69
C GLY A 220 -30.39 9.76 6.56
N VAL A 221 -29.12 9.83 6.11
CA VAL A 221 -28.07 10.56 6.84
C VAL A 221 -28.41 12.04 6.90
N PRO A 222 -28.38 12.71 8.07
CA PRO A 222 -28.70 14.12 8.19
C PRO A 222 -27.78 15.01 7.33
N THR A 223 -28.28 16.16 6.88
CA THR A 223 -27.44 17.14 6.13
C THR A 223 -26.36 17.80 7.00
N GLU A 224 -26.64 17.94 8.28
CA GLU A 224 -25.66 18.39 9.27
C GLU A 224 -25.23 17.19 10.11
N VAL A 225 -23.99 16.77 9.97
CA VAL A 225 -23.41 15.65 10.72
C VAL A 225 -22.42 16.18 11.75
N PRO A 226 -22.30 15.51 12.91
CA PRO A 226 -21.25 15.85 13.87
C PRO A 226 -19.87 15.58 13.30
N GLU A 227 -18.88 16.25 13.87
CA GLU A 227 -17.48 15.96 13.53
C GLU A 227 -17.12 14.51 13.87
N ILE A 228 -16.53 13.81 12.92
CA ILE A 228 -16.14 12.41 13.09
C ILE A 228 -14.94 12.32 14.05
N ASN A 229 -15.09 11.55 15.13
CA ASN A 229 -13.99 11.24 16.04
C ASN A 229 -13.31 9.94 15.66
N PHE A 230 -12.38 10.01 14.73
CA PHE A 230 -11.59 8.85 14.28
C PHE A 230 -10.78 8.19 15.39
N ALA A 231 -10.36 8.95 16.41
CA ALA A 231 -9.58 8.40 17.51
C ALA A 231 -10.44 7.47 18.40
N ASP A 232 -11.69 7.83 18.67
CA ASP A 232 -12.61 6.99 19.45
C ASP A 232 -12.93 5.70 18.69
N GLU A 233 -13.20 5.80 17.40
CA GLU A 233 -13.50 4.62 16.58
C GLU A 233 -12.27 3.72 16.40
N PHE A 234 -11.08 4.29 16.29
CA PHE A 234 -9.83 3.52 16.25
C PHE A 234 -9.60 2.75 17.56
N ASP A 235 -9.74 3.44 18.70
CA ASP A 235 -9.61 2.82 20.02
C ASP A 235 -10.64 1.69 20.18
N LYS A 236 -11.89 1.94 19.80
CA LYS A 236 -12.98 0.94 19.82
C LYS A 236 -12.63 -0.30 19.00
N ALA A 237 -12.19 -0.12 17.74
CA ALA A 237 -11.81 -1.24 16.87
C ALA A 237 -10.66 -2.07 17.45
N VAL A 238 -9.67 -1.42 18.05
CA VAL A 238 -8.55 -2.09 18.74
C VAL A 238 -9.03 -2.85 19.97
N ASP A 239 -9.86 -2.22 20.81
CA ASP A 239 -10.33 -2.81 22.07
C ASP A 239 -11.28 -3.99 21.81
N GLU A 240 -12.14 -3.90 20.81
CA GLU A 240 -13.00 -5.00 20.35
C GLU A 240 -12.18 -6.19 19.84
N ALA A 241 -11.12 -5.93 19.07
CA ALA A 241 -10.23 -6.98 18.58
C ALA A 241 -9.46 -7.69 19.71
N LEU A 242 -9.18 -7.00 20.82
CA LEU A 242 -8.49 -7.54 21.99
C LEU A 242 -9.43 -8.14 23.03
N ALA A 243 -10.75 -7.97 22.89
CA ALA A 243 -11.72 -8.46 23.84
C ALA A 243 -11.65 -10.00 23.96
N PRO A 244 -11.63 -10.54 25.19
CA PRO A 244 -11.63 -11.99 25.42
C PRO A 244 -12.97 -12.57 24.94
N GLY A 245 -12.99 -13.24 23.81
CA GLY A 245 -14.20 -13.87 23.27
C GLY A 245 -14.35 -13.80 21.75
N THR A 246 -13.58 -12.98 21.06
CA THR A 246 -13.53 -12.90 19.59
C THR A 246 -12.73 -14.04 18.93
N ARG A 247 -12.48 -15.14 19.66
CA ARG A 247 -11.93 -16.36 19.06
C ARG A 247 -12.99 -16.92 18.11
N ASN A 248 -12.83 -16.57 16.83
CA ASN A 248 -13.56 -17.24 15.77
C ASN A 248 -13.19 -18.74 15.80
N PRO A 249 -14.16 -19.67 15.77
CA PRO A 249 -13.94 -21.10 15.80
C PRO A 249 -13.13 -21.60 14.62
#